data_c2edcb2c9ce5ce7c9670b5ba90d4e88b
#
_entry.id   c2edcb2c9ce5ce7c9670b5ba90d4e88b
#
_cell.length_a   1.000
_cell.length_b   1.000
_cell.length_c   1.000
_cell.angle_alpha   90.00
_cell.angle_beta   90.00
_cell.angle_gamma   90.00
#
_symmetry.space_group_name_H-M   'P 1'
#
loop_
_entity.id
_entity.type
_entity.pdbx_description
1 polymer ?
#
loop_
_entity_poly.entity_id
_entity_poly.type
_entity_poly.pdbx_seq_one_letter_code
_entity_poly.pdbx_strand_id
1 'polypeptide(L)'
;DVIHGYETIFPIPLGLSCTWDMAAIEKSARIAAIEASADGISWTFSPMVDISRDPRWGRVSEGSGEDPFLGGAIAQAMVYGYQGANLQDQLHRNDEIMACVKHFALYGAGEAGRDYNTVDMSRNRMFNEFMYPYEAAVEAGVGSVMASFNEIDGIPATGNKWLLSDLLRGQWGFEGFVVTDFTGISEMIEHGVGDLQTV
;
A
#
# COMPACT_ATOMS: atom_id res chain seq x y z
N ASP A 1 2.84 -8.32 -10.20
CA ASP A 1 2.30 -8.20 -8.85
C ASP A 1 2.33 -9.56 -8.15
N VAL A 2 2.90 -9.65 -6.97
CA VAL A 2 3.04 -10.91 -6.22
C VAL A 2 2.21 -10.90 -4.94
N ILE A 3 1.05 -10.29 -4.97
CA ILE A 3 0.20 -10.00 -3.81
C ILE A 3 -0.23 -11.26 -3.02
N HIS A 4 -0.22 -12.44 -3.63
CA HIS A 4 -0.46 -13.73 -2.98
C HIS A 4 0.49 -14.83 -3.47
N GLY A 5 1.74 -14.47 -3.76
CA GLY A 5 2.79 -15.35 -4.24
C GLY A 5 3.14 -15.17 -5.71
N TYR A 6 4.19 -15.83 -6.18
CA TYR A 6 4.67 -15.80 -7.56
C TYR A 6 4.47 -17.15 -8.21
N GLU A 7 5.40 -18.09 -8.09
CA GLU A 7 5.19 -19.49 -8.49
C GLU A 7 4.38 -20.26 -7.44
N THR A 8 4.74 -20.09 -6.16
CA THR A 8 3.97 -20.63 -5.03
C THR A 8 2.77 -19.75 -4.75
N ILE A 9 1.57 -20.30 -4.92
CA ILE A 9 0.31 -19.59 -4.64
C ILE A 9 -0.02 -19.72 -3.14
N PHE A 10 -0.02 -18.59 -2.44
CA PHE A 10 -0.46 -18.49 -1.06
C PHE A 10 -1.96 -18.12 -0.97
N PRO A 11 -2.59 -18.31 0.19
CA PRO A 11 -3.92 -17.75 0.42
C PRO A 11 -3.94 -16.24 0.13
N ILE A 12 -5.10 -15.73 -0.27
CA ILE A 12 -5.27 -14.29 -0.46
C ILE A 12 -4.95 -13.55 0.85
N PRO A 13 -4.52 -12.26 0.81
CA PRO A 13 -4.14 -11.51 2.00
C PRO A 13 -5.19 -11.51 3.10
N LEU A 14 -6.48 -11.40 2.76
CA LEU A 14 -7.57 -11.52 3.72
C LEU A 14 -7.60 -12.88 4.43
N GLY A 15 -7.29 -13.96 3.72
CA GLY A 15 -7.17 -15.31 4.30
C GLY A 15 -5.94 -15.43 5.20
N LEU A 16 -4.79 -14.87 4.77
CA LEU A 16 -3.56 -14.84 5.57
C LEU A 16 -3.76 -14.05 6.88
N SER A 17 -4.49 -12.94 6.85
CA SER A 17 -4.76 -12.11 8.03
C SER A 17 -5.49 -12.89 9.14
N CYS A 18 -6.33 -13.85 8.77
CA CYS A 18 -7.05 -14.71 9.74
C CYS A 18 -6.12 -15.64 10.53
N THR A 19 -4.89 -15.83 10.11
CA THR A 19 -3.93 -16.69 10.84
C THR A 19 -3.35 -16.02 12.07
N TRP A 20 -3.25 -14.70 12.09
CA TRP A 20 -2.55 -13.91 13.11
C TRP A 20 -1.08 -14.31 13.28
N ASP A 21 -0.51 -15.03 12.33
CA ASP A 21 0.86 -15.54 12.34
C ASP A 21 1.76 -14.65 11.46
N MET A 22 2.34 -13.61 12.08
CA MET A 22 3.20 -12.66 11.38
C MET A 22 4.44 -13.33 10.80
N ALA A 23 4.97 -14.36 11.45
CA ALA A 23 6.13 -15.08 10.94
C ALA A 23 5.79 -15.89 9.67
N ALA A 24 4.61 -16.50 9.61
CA ALA A 24 4.15 -17.17 8.40
C ALA A 24 3.87 -16.18 7.26
N ILE A 25 3.31 -14.99 7.57
CA ILE A 25 3.05 -13.93 6.60
C ILE A 25 4.37 -13.38 6.03
N GLU A 26 5.33 -13.04 6.88
CA GLU A 26 6.67 -12.62 6.46
C GLU A 26 7.34 -13.67 5.57
N LYS A 27 7.27 -14.95 5.98
CA LYS A 27 7.82 -16.05 5.21
C LYS A 27 7.16 -16.21 3.83
N SER A 28 5.84 -16.01 3.71
CA SER A 28 5.14 -16.07 2.43
C SER A 28 5.63 -14.99 1.47
N ALA A 29 5.79 -13.74 1.96
CA ALA A 29 6.36 -12.65 1.19
C ALA A 29 7.83 -12.90 0.81
N ARG A 30 8.61 -13.51 1.72
CA ARG A 30 10.00 -13.89 1.46
C ARG A 30 10.12 -14.95 0.34
N ILE A 31 9.27 -15.95 0.36
CA ILE A 31 9.25 -16.98 -0.70
C ILE A 31 8.89 -16.33 -2.04
N ALA A 32 7.86 -15.49 -2.07
CA ALA A 32 7.47 -14.77 -3.28
C ALA A 32 8.61 -13.89 -3.82
N ALA A 33 9.37 -13.23 -2.94
CA ALA A 33 10.53 -12.41 -3.34
C ALA A 33 11.64 -13.27 -3.96
N ILE A 34 11.97 -14.42 -3.36
CA ILE A 34 12.98 -15.34 -3.87
C ILE A 34 12.60 -15.85 -5.27
N GLU A 35 11.36 -16.28 -5.44
CA GLU A 35 10.86 -16.79 -6.72
C GLU A 35 10.84 -15.69 -7.79
N ALA A 36 10.27 -14.53 -7.48
CA ALA A 36 10.17 -13.42 -8.41
C ALA A 36 11.53 -12.86 -8.82
N SER A 37 12.48 -12.75 -7.88
CA SER A 37 13.83 -12.26 -8.18
C SER A 37 14.62 -13.22 -9.07
N ALA A 38 14.38 -14.52 -8.96
CA ALA A 38 14.99 -15.52 -9.84
C ALA A 38 14.62 -15.32 -11.31
N ASP A 39 13.43 -14.77 -11.58
CA ASP A 39 12.97 -14.40 -12.93
C ASP A 39 13.27 -12.94 -13.30
N GLY A 40 14.09 -12.24 -12.48
CA GLY A 40 14.55 -10.89 -12.77
C GLY A 40 13.56 -9.78 -12.36
N ILE A 41 12.54 -10.08 -11.57
CA ILE A 41 11.63 -9.08 -11.02
C ILE A 41 12.30 -8.45 -9.79
N SER A 42 12.43 -7.12 -9.79
CA SER A 42 13.09 -6.36 -8.73
C SER A 42 12.14 -5.47 -7.90
N TRP A 43 10.90 -5.37 -8.32
CA TRP A 43 9.89 -4.50 -7.71
C TRP A 43 8.50 -5.11 -7.80
N THR A 44 7.74 -5.06 -6.71
CA THR A 44 6.36 -5.55 -6.64
C THR A 44 5.41 -4.47 -6.15
N PHE A 45 4.13 -4.52 -6.56
CA PHE A 45 3.06 -3.64 -6.08
C PHE A 45 2.30 -4.28 -4.91
N SER A 46 3.05 -4.58 -3.85
CA SER A 46 2.58 -5.22 -2.62
C SER A 46 3.44 -4.73 -1.44
N PRO A 47 2.88 -4.61 -0.21
CA PRO A 47 1.55 -5.01 0.23
C PRO A 47 0.45 -3.99 -0.06
N MET A 48 -0.79 -4.48 -0.23
CA MET A 48 -2.00 -3.66 -0.19
C MET A 48 -2.48 -3.59 1.26
N VAL A 49 -2.52 -2.37 1.80
CA VAL A 49 -2.77 -2.14 3.23
C VAL A 49 -4.03 -1.31 3.51
N ASP A 50 -4.84 -1.09 2.49
CA ASP A 50 -6.10 -0.38 2.63
C ASP A 50 -7.00 -1.07 3.66
N ILE A 51 -7.40 -0.32 4.68
CA ILE A 51 -8.41 -0.76 5.63
C ILE A 51 -9.77 -0.74 4.94
N SER A 52 -10.44 -1.88 4.91
CA SER A 52 -11.74 -2.05 4.28
C SER A 52 -12.78 -2.45 5.31
N ARG A 53 -13.83 -1.63 5.46
CA ARG A 53 -14.97 -1.88 6.37
C ARG A 53 -16.25 -2.15 5.63
N ASP A 54 -16.35 -1.77 4.37
CA ASP A 54 -17.50 -2.05 3.55
C ASP A 54 -17.25 -3.29 2.69
N PRO A 55 -17.94 -4.41 2.94
CA PRO A 55 -17.71 -5.65 2.22
C PRO A 55 -18.15 -5.60 0.75
N ARG A 56 -18.82 -4.52 0.32
CA ARG A 56 -19.19 -4.32 -1.08
C ARG A 56 -18.04 -3.84 -1.95
N TRP A 57 -16.96 -3.31 -1.33
CA TRP A 57 -15.78 -2.91 -2.09
C TRP A 57 -15.12 -4.13 -2.74
N GLY A 58 -14.91 -4.08 -4.05
CA GLY A 58 -14.45 -5.23 -4.84
C GLY A 58 -13.04 -5.70 -4.54
N ARG A 59 -12.23 -4.92 -3.79
CA ARG A 59 -10.82 -5.23 -3.50
C ARG A 59 -10.56 -5.67 -2.05
N VAL A 60 -11.60 -5.99 -1.28
CA VAL A 60 -11.47 -6.46 0.11
C VAL A 60 -10.51 -7.67 0.23
N SER A 61 -10.50 -8.55 -0.77
CA SER A 61 -9.67 -9.76 -0.77
C SER A 61 -8.17 -9.49 -0.84
N GLU A 62 -7.75 -8.32 -1.33
CA GLU A 62 -6.35 -7.95 -1.48
C GLU A 62 -5.70 -7.44 -0.19
N GLY A 63 -6.49 -7.02 0.78
CA GLY A 63 -6.05 -6.43 2.04
C GLY A 63 -6.22 -7.35 3.24
N SER A 64 -5.83 -6.85 4.41
CA SER A 64 -5.84 -7.58 5.69
C SER A 64 -7.12 -7.40 6.52
N GLY A 65 -8.13 -6.71 5.99
CA GLY A 65 -9.43 -6.51 6.65
C GLY A 65 -9.62 -5.12 7.25
N GLU A 66 -10.34 -5.05 8.37
CA GLU A 66 -10.85 -3.78 8.92
C GLU A 66 -10.06 -3.23 10.12
N ASP A 67 -9.18 -4.04 10.74
CA ASP A 67 -8.43 -3.65 11.93
C ASP A 67 -7.11 -2.96 11.55
N PRO A 68 -6.90 -1.68 11.92
CA PRO A 68 -5.69 -0.96 11.54
C PRO A 68 -4.43 -1.47 12.23
N PHE A 69 -4.53 -1.99 13.46
CA PHE A 69 -3.37 -2.51 14.18
C PHE A 69 -2.86 -3.81 13.55
N LEU A 70 -3.78 -4.75 13.28
CA LEU A 70 -3.45 -5.99 12.57
C LEU A 70 -2.91 -5.67 11.17
N GLY A 71 -3.55 -4.73 10.46
CA GLY A 71 -3.11 -4.27 9.15
C GLY A 71 -1.68 -3.72 9.17
N GLY A 72 -1.32 -2.94 10.20
CA GLY A 72 0.04 -2.43 10.39
C GLY A 72 1.07 -3.54 10.64
N ALA A 73 0.75 -4.49 11.51
CA ALA A 73 1.63 -5.62 11.80
C ALA A 73 1.87 -6.48 10.54
N ILE A 74 0.82 -6.70 9.74
CA ILE A 74 0.93 -7.44 8.47
C ILE A 74 1.73 -6.65 7.43
N ALA A 75 1.52 -5.33 7.34
CA ALA A 75 2.28 -4.47 6.44
C ALA A 75 3.79 -4.56 6.72
N GLN A 76 4.20 -4.47 7.99
CA GLN A 76 5.61 -4.63 8.39
C GLN A 76 6.14 -6.01 8.04
N ALA A 77 5.43 -7.08 8.38
CA ALA A 77 5.83 -8.45 8.07
C ALA A 77 6.05 -8.65 6.56
N MET A 78 5.15 -8.14 5.72
CA MET A 78 5.28 -8.26 4.27
C MET A 78 6.46 -7.45 3.72
N VAL A 79 6.67 -6.21 4.19
CA VAL A 79 7.84 -5.40 3.79
C VAL A 79 9.14 -6.12 4.16
N TYR A 80 9.25 -6.64 5.37
CA TYR A 80 10.40 -7.41 5.80
C TYR A 80 10.61 -8.69 4.98
N GLY A 81 9.55 -9.36 4.63
CA GLY A 81 9.60 -10.52 3.76
C GLY A 81 10.15 -10.20 2.36
N TYR A 82 9.67 -9.13 1.73
CA TYR A 82 10.14 -8.73 0.40
C TYR A 82 11.54 -8.14 0.41
N GLN A 83 11.84 -7.21 1.32
CA GLN A 83 13.05 -6.37 1.29
C GLN A 83 14.15 -6.79 2.26
N GLY A 84 13.85 -7.73 3.19
CA GLY A 84 14.72 -8.06 4.32
C GLY A 84 14.35 -7.31 5.60
N ALA A 85 14.54 -7.95 6.75
CA ALA A 85 14.14 -7.43 8.06
C ALA A 85 15.11 -6.42 8.67
N ASN A 86 16.35 -6.36 8.19
CA ASN A 86 17.35 -5.41 8.68
C ASN A 86 17.32 -4.14 7.87
N LEU A 87 16.76 -3.06 8.42
CA LEU A 87 16.62 -1.76 7.76
C LEU A 87 17.92 -1.20 7.14
N GLN A 88 19.09 -1.57 7.70
CA GLN A 88 20.39 -1.10 7.21
C GLN A 88 20.89 -1.89 6.00
N ASP A 89 20.34 -3.09 5.78
CA ASP A 89 20.76 -4.01 4.73
C ASP A 89 19.61 -4.41 3.78
N GLN A 90 18.48 -3.72 3.81
CA GLN A 90 17.36 -4.00 2.90
C GLN A 90 17.76 -3.78 1.44
N LEU A 91 17.28 -4.67 0.56
CA LEU A 91 17.54 -4.62 -0.89
C LEU A 91 19.02 -4.78 -1.29
N HIS A 92 19.84 -5.31 -0.40
CA HIS A 92 21.26 -5.60 -0.69
C HIS A 92 21.49 -7.03 -1.21
N ARG A 93 20.51 -7.90 -1.09
CA ARG A 93 20.60 -9.29 -1.55
C ARG A 93 19.91 -9.47 -2.89
N ASN A 94 20.44 -10.36 -3.71
CA ASN A 94 19.89 -10.64 -5.04
C ASN A 94 18.53 -11.37 -5.01
N ASP A 95 18.11 -11.85 -3.84
CA ASP A 95 16.84 -12.54 -3.63
C ASP A 95 15.79 -11.67 -2.92
N GLU A 96 16.06 -10.37 -2.81
CA GLU A 96 15.17 -9.35 -2.28
C GLU A 96 14.56 -8.52 -3.42
N ILE A 97 13.31 -8.08 -3.25
CA ILE A 97 12.62 -7.21 -4.20
C ILE A 97 12.02 -6.01 -3.46
N MET A 98 11.95 -4.87 -4.13
CA MET A 98 11.37 -3.68 -3.54
C MET A 98 9.86 -3.84 -3.36
N ALA A 99 9.37 -3.56 -2.18
CA ALA A 99 7.95 -3.48 -1.85
C ALA A 99 7.36 -2.13 -2.26
N CYS A 100 6.05 -2.12 -2.49
CA CYS A 100 5.28 -0.91 -2.74
C CYS A 100 4.01 -0.95 -1.89
N VAL A 101 3.94 -0.12 -0.86
CA VAL A 101 2.72 -0.02 -0.07
C VAL A 101 1.64 0.72 -0.85
N LYS A 102 0.44 0.15 -0.90
CA LYS A 102 -0.68 0.69 -1.68
C LYS A 102 -2.01 0.54 -0.96
N HIS A 103 -3.00 1.36 -1.30
CA HIS A 103 -2.99 2.55 -2.15
C HIS A 103 -3.08 3.80 -1.28
N PHE A 104 -2.09 4.62 -1.32
CA PHE A 104 -1.93 5.78 -0.43
C PHE A 104 -2.74 6.99 -0.94
N ALA A 105 -3.88 7.33 -0.29
CA ALA A 105 -4.37 6.66 0.91
C ALA A 105 -5.90 6.54 0.89
N LEU A 106 -6.43 5.72 1.80
CA LEU A 106 -7.85 5.60 2.09
C LEU A 106 -8.71 4.96 0.98
N TYR A 107 -8.12 4.23 0.05
CA TYR A 107 -8.85 3.69 -1.10
C TYR A 107 -9.96 2.72 -0.68
N GLY A 108 -9.78 1.97 0.41
CA GLY A 108 -10.80 1.09 0.99
C GLY A 108 -11.92 1.80 1.76
N ALA A 109 -11.86 3.14 1.89
CA ALA A 109 -12.83 3.95 2.60
C ALA A 109 -13.81 4.71 1.68
N GLY A 110 -13.81 4.40 0.38
CA GLY A 110 -14.69 5.04 -0.60
C GLY A 110 -16.18 4.96 -0.20
N GLU A 111 -16.91 6.05 -0.41
CA GLU A 111 -18.32 6.14 -0.03
C GLU A 111 -19.16 5.03 -0.67
N ALA A 112 -20.07 4.48 0.11
CA ALA A 112 -20.97 3.38 -0.26
C ALA A 112 -20.24 2.09 -0.70
N GLY A 113 -18.96 1.91 -0.35
CA GLY A 113 -18.15 0.76 -0.78
C GLY A 113 -17.89 0.72 -2.29
N ARG A 114 -18.02 1.84 -2.97
CA ARG A 114 -17.79 1.90 -4.42
C ARG A 114 -16.32 2.15 -4.70
N ASP A 115 -15.80 1.37 -5.62
CA ASP A 115 -14.46 1.57 -6.13
C ASP A 115 -14.31 2.94 -6.80
N TYR A 116 -13.15 3.58 -6.67
CA TYR A 116 -12.87 4.94 -7.16
C TYR A 116 -13.67 6.08 -6.51
N ASN A 117 -14.58 5.78 -5.59
CA ASN A 117 -15.44 6.82 -5.05
C ASN A 117 -14.70 7.71 -4.06
N THR A 118 -15.29 8.89 -3.83
CA THR A 118 -14.75 9.93 -2.95
C THR A 118 -14.63 9.46 -1.50
N VAL A 119 -13.70 10.05 -0.78
CA VAL A 119 -13.53 9.86 0.68
C VAL A 119 -13.67 11.20 1.37
N ASP A 120 -14.65 11.30 2.25
CA ASP A 120 -14.88 12.46 3.11
C ASP A 120 -14.87 12.02 4.57
N MET A 121 -13.84 12.43 5.31
CA MET A 121 -13.75 12.14 6.74
C MET A 121 -12.81 13.12 7.46
N SER A 122 -13.04 13.31 8.76
CA SER A 122 -12.15 14.12 9.57
C SER A 122 -10.75 13.51 9.66
N ARG A 123 -9.73 14.32 9.78
CA ARG A 123 -8.34 13.86 10.00
C ARG A 123 -8.20 12.97 11.23
N ASN A 124 -8.95 13.27 12.30
CA ASN A 124 -8.94 12.44 13.50
C ASN A 124 -9.40 11.00 13.21
N ARG A 125 -10.47 10.84 12.43
CA ARG A 125 -10.94 9.53 12.00
C ARG A 125 -9.94 8.85 11.07
N MET A 126 -9.40 9.60 10.13
CA MET A 126 -8.38 9.14 9.18
C MET A 126 -7.20 8.48 9.91
N PHE A 127 -6.58 9.18 10.85
CA PHE A 127 -5.42 8.66 11.59
C PHE A 127 -5.77 7.50 12.54
N ASN A 128 -6.91 7.56 13.22
CA ASN A 128 -7.27 6.51 14.16
C ASN A 128 -7.73 5.21 13.50
N GLU A 129 -8.25 5.27 12.27
CA GLU A 129 -8.96 4.14 11.69
C GLU A 129 -8.32 3.60 10.40
N PHE A 130 -7.49 4.39 9.69
CA PHE A 130 -7.06 4.03 8.34
C PHE A 130 -5.56 4.20 8.07
N MET A 131 -4.89 5.17 8.68
CA MET A 131 -3.53 5.57 8.26
C MET A 131 -2.42 4.70 8.83
N TYR A 132 -2.63 4.05 9.97
CA TYR A 132 -1.59 3.31 10.67
C TYR A 132 -0.91 2.22 9.83
N PRO A 133 -1.59 1.43 8.98
CA PRO A 133 -0.90 0.43 8.17
C PRO A 133 0.10 1.01 7.16
N TYR A 134 -0.16 2.20 6.62
CA TYR A 134 0.79 2.90 5.75
C TYR A 134 2.01 3.40 6.53
N GLU A 135 1.78 4.02 7.68
CA GLU A 135 2.85 4.49 8.58
C GLU A 135 3.75 3.33 9.00
N ALA A 136 3.16 2.21 9.41
CA ALA A 136 3.87 0.99 9.78
C ALA A 136 4.73 0.42 8.63
N ALA A 137 4.25 0.50 7.37
CA ALA A 137 5.05 0.12 6.20
C ALA A 137 6.23 1.07 5.97
N VAL A 138 6.04 2.38 6.18
CA VAL A 138 7.12 3.39 6.09
C VAL A 138 8.17 3.14 7.17
N GLU A 139 7.74 2.89 8.42
CA GLU A 139 8.63 2.53 9.53
C GLU A 139 9.41 1.23 9.25
N ALA A 140 8.82 0.29 8.53
CA ALA A 140 9.48 -0.94 8.10
C ALA A 140 10.45 -0.73 6.92
N GLY A 141 10.60 0.49 6.41
CA GLY A 141 11.54 0.85 5.36
C GLY A 141 11.07 0.56 3.93
N VAL A 142 9.75 0.55 3.68
CA VAL A 142 9.23 0.32 2.33
C VAL A 142 9.88 1.26 1.29
N GLY A 143 10.34 0.71 0.17
CA GLY A 143 11.07 1.46 -0.85
C GLY A 143 10.19 2.32 -1.77
N SER A 144 8.91 1.98 -1.91
CA SER A 144 7.98 2.75 -2.74
C SER A 144 6.57 2.80 -2.19
N VAL A 145 5.82 3.82 -2.59
CA VAL A 145 4.42 4.05 -2.23
C VAL A 145 3.62 4.29 -3.50
N MET A 146 2.46 3.66 -3.63
CA MET A 146 1.55 3.91 -4.75
C MET A 146 0.41 4.83 -4.31
N ALA A 147 0.28 5.98 -4.96
CA ALA A 147 -0.82 6.90 -4.72
C ALA A 147 -2.15 6.29 -5.20
N SER A 148 -3.21 6.50 -4.42
CA SER A 148 -4.53 5.95 -4.73
C SER A 148 -5.30 6.76 -5.78
N PHE A 149 -6.36 6.17 -6.34
CA PHE A 149 -7.23 6.79 -7.32
C PHE A 149 -8.21 7.81 -6.73
N ASN A 150 -8.69 7.55 -5.49
CA ASN A 150 -9.74 8.34 -4.88
C ASN A 150 -9.28 9.76 -4.55
N GLU A 151 -10.24 10.63 -4.45
CA GLU A 151 -10.05 11.93 -3.83
C GLU A 151 -10.30 11.88 -2.32
N ILE A 152 -9.66 12.79 -1.59
CA ILE A 152 -9.83 13.00 -0.17
C ILE A 152 -10.20 14.47 0.02
N ASP A 153 -11.36 14.75 0.59
CA ASP A 153 -11.89 16.11 0.74
C ASP A 153 -11.88 16.90 -0.59
N GLY A 154 -12.20 16.23 -1.71
CA GLY A 154 -12.22 16.82 -3.05
C GLY A 154 -10.86 16.99 -3.73
N ILE A 155 -9.77 16.48 -3.15
CA ILE A 155 -8.43 16.55 -3.74
C ILE A 155 -7.97 15.13 -4.11
N PRO A 156 -7.69 14.83 -5.39
CA PRO A 156 -7.14 13.52 -5.80
C PRO A 156 -5.88 13.18 -5.03
N ALA A 157 -5.77 11.96 -4.52
CA ALA A 157 -4.62 11.54 -3.73
C ALA A 157 -3.29 11.74 -4.47
N THR A 158 -3.27 11.47 -5.78
CA THR A 158 -2.10 11.68 -6.66
C THR A 158 -1.62 13.14 -6.70
N GLY A 159 -2.54 14.12 -6.58
CA GLY A 159 -2.22 15.56 -6.57
C GLY A 159 -2.27 16.20 -5.17
N ASN A 160 -2.43 15.43 -4.12
CA ASN A 160 -2.63 15.94 -2.77
C ASN A 160 -1.29 16.26 -2.09
N LYS A 161 -0.89 17.53 -2.14
CA LYS A 161 0.35 18.02 -1.52
C LYS A 161 0.45 17.69 -0.03
N TRP A 162 -0.65 17.87 0.72
CA TRP A 162 -0.64 17.55 2.15
C TRP A 162 -0.32 16.07 2.37
N LEU A 163 -0.97 15.19 1.61
CA LEU A 163 -0.79 13.75 1.75
C LEU A 163 0.64 13.30 1.37
N LEU A 164 1.11 13.70 0.18
CA LEU A 164 2.35 13.18 -0.39
C LEU A 164 3.61 13.91 0.10
N SER A 165 3.50 15.21 0.40
CA SER A 165 4.66 16.02 0.81
C SER A 165 4.68 16.26 2.31
N ASP A 166 3.60 16.83 2.86
CA ASP A 166 3.63 17.30 4.25
C ASP A 166 3.53 16.11 5.23
N LEU A 167 2.69 15.11 4.95
CA LEU A 167 2.55 13.93 5.79
C LEU A 167 3.61 12.87 5.45
N LEU A 168 3.58 12.32 4.24
CA LEU A 168 4.42 11.16 3.87
C LEU A 168 5.91 11.50 4.00
N ARG A 169 6.36 12.60 3.42
CA ARG A 169 7.76 12.99 3.46
C ARG A 169 8.14 13.78 4.70
N GLY A 170 7.30 14.78 5.06
CA GLY A 170 7.62 15.70 6.14
C GLY A 170 7.45 15.12 7.54
N GLN A 171 6.36 14.40 7.79
CA GLN A 171 6.07 13.86 9.12
C GLN A 171 6.59 12.43 9.30
N TRP A 172 6.37 11.56 8.31
CA TRP A 172 6.81 10.15 8.39
C TRP A 172 8.23 9.91 7.89
N GLY A 173 8.86 10.90 7.25
CA GLY A 173 10.26 10.82 6.81
C GLY A 173 10.49 9.82 5.66
N PHE A 174 9.48 9.56 4.83
CA PHE A 174 9.62 8.65 3.70
C PHE A 174 10.62 9.18 2.67
N GLU A 175 11.66 8.42 2.37
CA GLU A 175 12.75 8.79 1.44
C GLU A 175 12.64 8.09 0.08
N GLY A 176 11.82 7.04 -0.03
CA GLY A 176 11.60 6.30 -1.28
C GLY A 176 10.89 7.11 -2.37
N PHE A 177 10.42 6.46 -3.40
CA PHE A 177 9.67 7.15 -4.45
C PHE A 177 8.17 6.85 -4.41
N VAL A 178 7.37 7.77 -4.96
CA VAL A 178 5.94 7.61 -5.15
C VAL A 178 5.67 7.28 -6.61
N VAL A 179 4.91 6.22 -6.84
CA VAL A 179 4.35 5.88 -8.15
C VAL A 179 2.85 6.14 -8.13
N THR A 180 2.27 6.52 -9.26
CA THR A 180 0.81 6.61 -9.36
C THR A 180 0.23 5.23 -9.65
N ASP A 181 -1.05 5.05 -9.35
CA ASP A 181 -1.79 3.92 -9.90
C ASP A 181 -2.02 4.13 -11.41
N PHE A 182 -2.53 3.10 -12.08
CA PHE A 182 -2.75 3.11 -13.52
C PHE A 182 -3.57 4.32 -13.95
N THR A 183 -3.04 5.13 -14.88
CA THR A 183 -3.65 6.38 -15.37
C THR A 183 -3.85 7.51 -14.35
N GLY A 184 -3.44 7.35 -13.08
CA GLY A 184 -3.73 8.32 -12.00
C GLY A 184 -3.29 9.76 -12.25
N ILE A 185 -2.22 9.97 -13.03
CA ILE A 185 -1.78 11.32 -13.45
C ILE A 185 -2.78 11.93 -14.44
N SER A 186 -3.13 11.20 -15.49
CA SER A 186 -4.07 11.71 -16.50
C SER A 186 -5.48 11.95 -15.96
N GLU A 187 -5.91 11.16 -14.99
CA GLU A 187 -7.19 11.32 -14.32
C GLU A 187 -7.31 12.62 -13.51
N MET A 188 -6.18 13.22 -13.09
CA MET A 188 -6.20 14.54 -12.42
C MET A 188 -6.81 15.64 -13.30
N ILE A 189 -6.75 15.50 -14.62
CA ILE A 189 -7.39 16.46 -15.55
C ILE A 189 -8.92 16.44 -15.37
N GLU A 190 -9.50 15.26 -15.29
CA GLU A 190 -10.94 15.07 -15.08
C GLU A 190 -11.40 15.56 -13.70
N HIS A 191 -10.52 15.46 -12.70
CA HIS A 191 -10.75 16.03 -11.37
C HIS A 191 -10.51 17.55 -11.29
N GLY A 192 -10.12 18.20 -12.38
CA GLY A 192 -9.90 19.65 -12.44
C GLY A 192 -8.65 20.13 -11.69
N VAL A 193 -7.69 19.26 -11.42
CA VAL A 193 -6.45 19.60 -10.68
C VAL A 193 -5.29 19.93 -11.63
N GLY A 194 -5.39 19.56 -12.88
CA GLY A 194 -4.38 19.82 -13.90
C GLY A 194 -4.99 19.99 -15.30
N ASP A 195 -4.16 20.25 -16.26
CA ASP A 195 -4.51 20.28 -17.68
C ASP A 195 -3.48 19.50 -18.52
N LEU A 196 -3.72 19.36 -19.82
CA LEU A 196 -2.82 18.64 -20.74
C LEU A 196 -1.38 19.18 -20.82
N GLN A 197 -1.11 20.35 -20.24
CA GLN A 197 0.23 20.94 -20.23
C GLN A 197 0.96 20.74 -18.90
N THR A 198 0.20 20.48 -17.83
CA THR A 198 0.70 20.39 -16.44
C THR A 198 0.71 18.96 -15.88
N VAL A 199 0.10 17.99 -16.59
CA VAL A 199 0.01 16.58 -16.19
C VAL A 199 0.75 15.66 -17.16
#